data_04b0493fd183d1cbedfb7c2882b821c0
#
_entry.id   04b0493fd183d1cbedfb7c2882b821c0
#
_cell.length_a   1.000
_cell.length_b   1.000
_cell.length_c   1.000
_cell.angle_alpha   90.00
_cell.angle_beta   90.00
_cell.angle_gamma   90.00
#
_symmetry.space_group_name_H-M   'P 1'
#
loop_
_entity.id
_entity.type
_entity.pdbx_description
1 polymer ?
#
loop_
_entity_poly.entity_id
_entity_poly.type
_entity_poly.pdbx_seq_one_letter_code
_entity_poly.pdbx_strand_id
1 'polypeptide(L)'
;MTAFLFCGCSQSTKEEISLAKAQNVAELATMKAYYHNVAELSKEKNKSWFNIIDVGYKKMWIEYTGTVELGIDVNKLEIASPDSKGVVTIKIPPATVLGDPDIDADSMQPLLTDTGWFTKITAEDKTATLAKAQQTMKKTAEADSLLLGQAQDRAKNLLESYIKGVGEALGETYTVAWEEVE
;
A
#
# COMPACT_ATOMS: atom_id res chain seq x y z
N MET A 1 -21.25 -16.71 -65.85
CA MET A 1 -20.03 -16.95 -65.09
C MET A 1 -19.76 -15.67 -64.29
N THR A 2 -20.31 -15.59 -63.09
CA THR A 2 -20.35 -14.36 -62.28
C THR A 2 -19.31 -14.48 -61.18
N ALA A 3 -18.25 -13.68 -61.27
CA ALA A 3 -17.18 -13.64 -60.26
C ALA A 3 -17.60 -12.74 -59.09
N PHE A 4 -17.82 -13.31 -57.91
CA PHE A 4 -17.98 -12.58 -56.66
C PHE A 4 -16.59 -12.22 -56.10
N LEU A 5 -16.26 -10.94 -56.13
CA LEU A 5 -15.13 -10.38 -55.42
C LEU A 5 -15.53 -10.22 -53.96
N PHE A 6 -15.03 -11.09 -53.07
CA PHE A 6 -15.06 -10.91 -51.63
C PHE A 6 -14.01 -9.85 -51.25
N CYS A 7 -14.46 -8.62 -51.00
CA CYS A 7 -13.65 -7.62 -50.37
C CYS A 7 -13.63 -7.96 -48.87
N GLY A 8 -12.58 -8.64 -48.42
CA GLY A 8 -12.33 -8.87 -47.00
C GLY A 8 -11.87 -7.58 -46.32
N CYS A 9 -12.80 -6.90 -45.66
CA CYS A 9 -12.40 -5.87 -44.69
C CYS A 9 -11.65 -6.56 -43.56
N SER A 10 -10.33 -6.46 -43.57
CA SER A 10 -9.51 -6.70 -42.40
C SER A 10 -9.84 -5.59 -41.39
N GLN A 11 -10.72 -5.87 -40.43
CA GLN A 11 -10.86 -5.04 -39.21
C GLN A 11 -9.54 -5.18 -38.46
N SER A 12 -8.66 -4.21 -38.62
CA SER A 12 -7.56 -3.97 -37.72
C SER A 12 -8.18 -3.71 -36.34
N THR A 13 -8.12 -4.69 -35.47
CA THR A 13 -8.47 -4.53 -34.08
C THR A 13 -7.44 -3.56 -33.48
N LYS A 14 -7.73 -2.26 -33.49
CA LYS A 14 -6.93 -1.28 -32.72
C LYS A 14 -6.95 -1.75 -31.28
N GLU A 15 -5.80 -2.06 -30.75
CA GLU A 15 -5.64 -2.36 -29.33
C GLU A 15 -5.94 -1.06 -28.56
N GLU A 16 -7.13 -0.96 -27.97
CA GLU A 16 -7.51 0.19 -27.15
C GLU A 16 -6.75 0.15 -25.84
N ILE A 17 -6.39 1.35 -25.33
CA ILE A 17 -5.87 1.50 -23.97
C ILE A 17 -6.96 1.00 -23.02
N SER A 18 -6.69 -0.13 -22.39
CA SER A 18 -7.63 -0.78 -21.49
C SER A 18 -7.39 -0.28 -20.06
N LEU A 19 -8.42 0.30 -19.44
CA LEU A 19 -8.37 0.70 -18.02
C LEU A 19 -8.01 -0.48 -17.12
N ALA A 20 -8.58 -1.67 -17.36
CA ALA A 20 -8.27 -2.85 -16.57
C ALA A 20 -6.79 -3.27 -16.66
N LYS A 21 -6.18 -3.20 -17.85
CA LYS A 21 -4.74 -3.47 -18.01
C LYS A 21 -3.89 -2.41 -17.31
N ALA A 22 -4.28 -1.13 -17.40
CA ALA A 22 -3.57 -0.05 -16.75
C ALA A 22 -3.69 -0.12 -15.21
N GLN A 23 -4.85 -0.53 -14.68
CA GLN A 23 -5.03 -0.80 -13.25
C GLN A 23 -4.10 -1.93 -12.79
N ASN A 24 -3.99 -3.02 -13.53
CA ASN A 24 -3.06 -4.12 -13.22
C ASN A 24 -1.59 -3.63 -13.23
N VAL A 25 -1.21 -2.74 -14.16
CA VAL A 25 0.13 -2.15 -14.19
C VAL A 25 0.37 -1.26 -12.97
N ALA A 26 -0.63 -0.47 -12.57
CA ALA A 26 -0.54 0.37 -11.39
C ALA A 26 -0.48 -0.45 -10.09
N GLU A 27 -1.19 -1.57 -10.02
CA GLU A 27 -1.13 -2.51 -8.89
C GLU A 27 0.28 -3.12 -8.74
N LEU A 28 0.99 -3.39 -9.84
CA LEU A 28 2.39 -3.82 -9.83
C LEU A 28 3.36 -2.74 -9.29
N ALA A 29 2.90 -1.49 -9.18
CA ALA A 29 3.70 -0.41 -8.61
C ALA A 29 3.78 -0.44 -7.08
N THR A 30 3.07 -1.35 -6.41
CA THR A 30 3.10 -1.50 -4.95
C THR A 30 4.53 -1.69 -4.44
N MET A 31 4.88 -0.91 -3.42
CA MET A 31 6.15 -0.99 -2.71
C MET A 31 5.92 -1.60 -1.33
N LYS A 32 6.91 -2.36 -0.85
CA LYS A 32 6.94 -2.85 0.53
C LYS A 32 8.00 -2.09 1.32
N ALA A 33 7.59 -1.44 2.39
CA ALA A 33 8.47 -0.88 3.39
C ALA A 33 8.64 -1.88 4.53
N TYR A 34 9.90 -2.13 4.92
CA TYR A 34 10.23 -3.04 6.02
C TYR A 34 10.50 -2.23 7.28
N TYR A 35 9.88 -2.65 8.36
CA TYR A 35 10.01 -2.00 9.67
C TYR A 35 10.59 -2.95 10.68
N HIS A 36 11.45 -2.39 11.54
CA HIS A 36 11.99 -3.05 12.72
C HIS A 36 11.75 -2.09 13.89
N ASN A 37 10.86 -2.43 14.78
CA ASN A 37 10.33 -1.53 15.80
C ASN A 37 10.25 -2.19 17.18
N VAL A 38 10.01 -1.36 18.19
CA VAL A 38 9.72 -1.80 19.56
C VAL A 38 8.34 -1.30 19.96
N ALA A 39 7.47 -2.21 20.38
CA ALA A 39 6.18 -1.87 20.98
C ALA A 39 6.27 -1.92 22.50
N GLU A 40 5.66 -0.94 23.17
CA GLU A 40 5.51 -0.89 24.61
C GLU A 40 4.08 -1.24 25.03
N LEU A 41 3.95 -2.26 25.85
CA LEU A 41 2.76 -2.50 26.68
C LEU A 41 3.00 -1.88 28.04
N SER A 42 2.14 -0.95 28.44
CA SER A 42 2.15 -0.39 29.78
C SER A 42 0.75 -0.43 30.36
N LYS A 43 0.58 -1.06 31.51
CA LYS A 43 -0.62 -0.98 32.34
C LYS A 43 -0.23 -0.34 33.64
N GLU A 44 -0.90 0.78 33.96
CA GLU A 44 -0.66 1.50 35.21
C GLU A 44 -1.09 0.72 36.47
N LYS A 45 -0.49 1.08 37.56
CA LYS A 45 -0.81 0.55 38.89
C LYS A 45 -2.24 0.91 39.28
N ASN A 46 -3.08 -0.07 39.55
CA ASN A 46 -4.33 0.18 40.26
C ASN A 46 -3.98 0.47 41.74
N LYS A 47 -4.22 1.69 42.20
CA LYS A 47 -4.11 2.02 43.59
C LYS A 47 -5.17 1.26 44.40
N SER A 48 -4.80 0.14 44.98
CA SER A 48 -5.63 -0.55 45.96
C SER A 48 -5.68 0.31 47.21
N TRP A 49 -6.81 0.30 47.93
CA TRP A 49 -7.04 1.08 49.16
C TRP A 49 -5.90 0.91 50.18
N PHE A 50 -5.19 -0.19 50.20
CA PHE A 50 -4.09 -0.43 51.15
C PHE A 50 -2.71 0.08 50.72
N ASN A 51 -2.55 0.59 49.50
CA ASN A 51 -1.31 1.20 48.95
C ASN A 51 0.02 0.47 49.25
N ILE A 52 -0.04 -0.83 49.65
CA ILE A 52 1.10 -1.60 50.16
C ILE A 52 1.61 -2.60 49.12
N ILE A 53 0.79 -2.99 48.13
CA ILE A 53 1.15 -3.97 47.11
C ILE A 53 0.83 -3.41 45.71
N ASP A 54 1.84 -3.34 44.86
CA ASP A 54 1.68 -3.00 43.45
C ASP A 54 0.95 -4.13 42.71
N VAL A 55 -0.39 -4.07 42.66
CA VAL A 55 -1.22 -5.04 41.98
C VAL A 55 -1.61 -4.51 40.60
N GLY A 56 -1.46 -5.35 39.55
CA GLY A 56 -1.92 -5.02 38.20
C GLY A 56 -0.93 -4.24 37.35
N TYR A 57 0.24 -3.89 37.87
CA TYR A 57 1.28 -3.25 37.06
C TYR A 57 1.91 -4.23 36.07
N LYS A 58 1.97 -3.82 34.80
CA LYS A 58 2.65 -4.57 33.74
C LYS A 58 3.36 -3.58 32.83
N LYS A 59 4.60 -3.87 32.53
CA LYS A 59 5.37 -3.18 31.52
C LYS A 59 6.16 -4.19 30.70
N MET A 60 6.05 -4.12 29.42
CA MET A 60 6.73 -5.02 28.51
C MET A 60 7.13 -4.26 27.25
N TRP A 61 8.35 -4.46 26.78
CA TRP A 61 8.81 -4.03 25.47
C TRP A 61 9.00 -5.25 24.60
N ILE A 62 8.41 -5.20 23.42
CA ILE A 62 8.47 -6.28 22.41
C ILE A 62 9.12 -5.69 21.18
N GLU A 63 10.24 -6.26 20.77
CA GLU A 63 10.85 -6.04 19.47
C GLU A 63 10.08 -6.85 18.42
N TYR A 64 9.84 -6.28 17.25
CA TYR A 64 9.14 -6.94 16.15
C TYR A 64 9.55 -6.38 14.79
N THR A 65 9.42 -7.19 13.76
CA THR A 65 9.54 -6.78 12.37
C THR A 65 8.19 -6.88 11.67
N GLY A 66 8.07 -6.16 10.56
CA GLY A 66 6.86 -6.22 9.75
C GLY A 66 7.02 -5.46 8.45
N THR A 67 5.99 -5.53 7.61
CA THR A 67 5.93 -4.85 6.32
C THR A 67 4.68 -4.01 6.19
N VAL A 68 4.82 -2.90 5.46
CA VAL A 68 3.71 -2.03 5.04
C VAL A 68 3.73 -1.93 3.54
N GLU A 69 2.60 -2.13 2.90
CA GLU A 69 2.45 -1.95 1.46
C GLU A 69 2.01 -0.51 1.16
N LEU A 70 2.68 0.10 0.18
CA LEU A 70 2.47 1.48 -0.26
C LEU A 70 2.19 1.49 -1.75
N GLY A 71 1.21 2.27 -2.19
CA GLY A 71 0.87 2.37 -3.61
C GLY A 71 -0.32 3.30 -3.82
N ILE A 72 -0.88 3.28 -5.03
CA ILE A 72 -2.08 4.03 -5.38
C ILE A 72 -3.32 3.15 -5.30
N ASP A 73 -4.46 3.74 -4.95
CA ASP A 73 -5.76 3.06 -5.05
C ASP A 73 -6.19 2.99 -6.53
N VAL A 74 -6.01 1.82 -7.13
CA VAL A 74 -6.29 1.59 -8.56
C VAL A 74 -7.76 1.77 -8.92
N ASN A 75 -8.68 1.72 -7.94
CA ASN A 75 -10.11 1.95 -8.19
C ASN A 75 -10.42 3.43 -8.42
N LYS A 76 -9.52 4.32 -8.03
CA LYS A 76 -9.62 5.77 -8.27
C LYS A 76 -8.82 6.25 -9.48
N LEU A 77 -8.17 5.33 -10.19
CA LEU A 77 -7.40 5.63 -11.39
C LEU A 77 -8.36 5.81 -12.58
N GLU A 78 -8.27 6.95 -13.26
CA GLU A 78 -9.01 7.22 -14.49
C GLU A 78 -8.02 7.49 -15.64
N ILE A 79 -8.26 6.89 -16.80
CA ILE A 79 -7.45 7.09 -17.99
C ILE A 79 -8.35 7.52 -19.13
N ALA A 80 -8.10 8.69 -19.68
CA ALA A 80 -8.81 9.18 -20.85
C ALA A 80 -8.26 8.56 -22.14
N SER A 81 -9.09 8.54 -23.19
CA SER A 81 -8.62 8.20 -24.54
C SER A 81 -7.62 9.26 -25.02
N PRO A 82 -6.66 8.90 -25.91
CA PRO A 82 -5.74 9.86 -26.50
C PRO A 82 -6.48 10.97 -27.24
N ASP A 83 -6.05 12.20 -27.07
CA ASP A 83 -6.54 13.33 -27.84
C ASP A 83 -5.99 13.35 -29.27
N SER A 84 -6.35 14.36 -30.05
CA SER A 84 -5.89 14.52 -31.45
C SER A 84 -4.36 14.72 -31.58
N LYS A 85 -3.65 14.97 -30.50
CA LYS A 85 -2.18 15.14 -30.44
C LYS A 85 -1.49 13.92 -29.85
N GLY A 86 -2.23 12.86 -29.51
CA GLY A 86 -1.70 11.67 -28.84
C GLY A 86 -1.47 11.86 -27.35
N VAL A 87 -2.07 12.84 -26.71
CA VAL A 87 -1.96 13.06 -25.24
C VAL A 87 -3.01 12.22 -24.54
N VAL A 88 -2.56 11.37 -23.59
CA VAL A 88 -3.39 10.57 -22.71
C VAL A 88 -3.41 11.23 -21.34
N THR A 89 -4.56 11.70 -20.90
CA THR A 89 -4.73 12.26 -19.57
C THR A 89 -5.01 11.14 -18.57
N ILE A 90 -4.21 11.09 -17.51
CA ILE A 90 -4.36 10.11 -16.41
C ILE A 90 -4.63 10.90 -15.13
N LYS A 91 -5.81 10.65 -14.52
CA LYS A 91 -6.11 11.10 -13.17
C LYS A 91 -5.62 10.04 -12.19
N ILE A 92 -4.65 10.40 -11.38
CA ILE A 92 -3.99 9.50 -10.44
C ILE A 92 -4.23 9.97 -9.00
N PRO A 93 -4.73 9.09 -8.10
CA PRO A 93 -4.83 9.41 -6.69
C PRO A 93 -3.46 9.47 -6.03
N PRO A 94 -3.32 10.15 -4.88
CA PRO A 94 -2.09 10.13 -4.11
C PRO A 94 -1.77 8.71 -3.63
N ALA A 95 -0.47 8.42 -3.53
CA ALA A 95 -0.04 7.16 -2.92
C ALA A 95 -0.41 7.13 -1.43
N THR A 96 -0.78 5.96 -0.96
CA THR A 96 -1.23 5.72 0.41
C THR A 96 -0.74 4.36 0.91
N VAL A 97 -0.97 4.09 2.18
CA VAL A 97 -0.80 2.75 2.75
C VAL A 97 -1.95 1.87 2.26
N LEU A 98 -1.60 0.72 1.69
CA LEU A 98 -2.54 -0.27 1.18
C LEU A 98 -2.77 -1.36 2.24
N GLY A 99 -4.02 -1.48 2.69
CA GLY A 99 -4.37 -2.49 3.69
C GLY A 99 -3.80 -2.23 5.08
N ASP A 100 -3.68 -3.29 5.84
CA ASP A 100 -3.10 -3.25 7.18
C ASP A 100 -1.66 -3.79 7.16
N PRO A 101 -0.76 -3.23 8.01
CA PRO A 101 0.59 -3.74 8.16
C PRO A 101 0.62 -5.23 8.52
N ASP A 102 1.51 -5.96 7.90
CA ASP A 102 1.77 -7.36 8.21
C ASP A 102 2.94 -7.43 9.21
N ILE A 103 2.65 -7.90 10.43
CA ILE A 103 3.67 -8.10 11.46
C ILE A 103 4.08 -9.56 11.45
N ASP A 104 5.37 -9.80 11.35
CA ASP A 104 5.95 -11.12 11.53
C ASP A 104 5.83 -11.53 13.01
N ALA A 105 4.83 -12.35 13.31
CA ALA A 105 4.57 -12.81 14.67
C ALA A 105 5.73 -13.65 15.25
N ASP A 106 6.49 -14.31 14.40
CA ASP A 106 7.63 -15.13 14.79
C ASP A 106 8.86 -14.27 15.16
N SER A 107 8.89 -13.02 14.67
CA SER A 107 9.93 -12.05 15.01
C SER A 107 9.77 -11.43 16.40
N MET A 108 8.59 -11.59 17.02
CA MET A 108 8.25 -10.93 18.28
C MET A 108 9.08 -11.47 19.45
N GLN A 109 10.00 -10.64 19.93
CA GLN A 109 10.86 -10.99 21.07
C GLN A 109 10.67 -10.01 22.22
N PRO A 110 10.43 -10.51 23.46
CA PRO A 110 10.37 -9.64 24.63
C PRO A 110 11.79 -9.15 24.96
N LEU A 111 12.01 -7.84 24.89
CA LEU A 111 13.28 -7.22 25.26
C LEU A 111 13.39 -7.05 26.77
N LEU A 112 12.31 -6.61 27.41
CA LEU A 112 12.24 -6.39 28.84
C LEU A 112 10.80 -6.61 29.33
N THR A 113 10.68 -7.23 30.48
CA THR A 113 9.40 -7.45 31.16
C THR A 113 9.54 -7.03 32.61
N ASP A 114 8.68 -6.12 33.06
CA ASP A 114 8.56 -5.71 34.45
C ASP A 114 7.09 -5.84 34.87
N THR A 115 6.85 -6.68 35.87
CA THR A 115 5.49 -6.97 36.36
C THR A 115 5.42 -6.88 37.86
N GLY A 116 4.32 -6.35 38.38
CA GLY A 116 4.02 -6.35 39.79
C GLY A 116 3.75 -7.75 40.34
N TRP A 117 3.76 -7.90 41.66
CA TRP A 117 3.45 -9.14 42.35
C TRP A 117 2.08 -9.68 41.89
N PHE A 118 2.03 -10.99 41.61
CA PHE A 118 0.85 -11.70 41.13
C PHE A 118 0.32 -11.27 39.73
N THR A 119 1.07 -10.47 38.99
CA THR A 119 0.65 -9.98 37.66
C THR A 119 1.40 -10.76 36.56
N LYS A 120 0.66 -11.45 35.69
CA LYS A 120 1.23 -12.15 34.55
C LYS A 120 0.84 -11.44 33.23
N ILE A 121 1.71 -11.53 32.23
CA ILE A 121 1.38 -11.12 30.87
C ILE A 121 0.49 -12.20 30.28
N THR A 122 -0.69 -11.79 29.77
CA THR A 122 -1.69 -12.69 29.19
C THR A 122 -1.63 -12.72 27.67
N ALA A 123 -2.35 -13.65 27.05
CA ALA A 123 -2.50 -13.69 25.59
C ALA A 123 -3.20 -12.44 25.06
N GLU A 124 -4.18 -11.91 25.82
CA GLU A 124 -4.90 -10.68 25.49
C GLU A 124 -3.95 -9.46 25.49
N ASP A 125 -3.00 -9.41 26.43
CA ASP A 125 -2.00 -8.35 26.48
C ASP A 125 -1.11 -8.37 25.23
N LYS A 126 -0.71 -9.56 24.77
CA LYS A 126 0.08 -9.73 23.54
C LYS A 126 -0.73 -9.31 22.31
N THR A 127 -1.98 -9.73 22.20
CA THR A 127 -2.87 -9.35 21.09
C THR A 127 -3.09 -7.84 21.04
N ALA A 128 -3.33 -7.21 22.18
CA ALA A 128 -3.50 -5.75 22.27
C ALA A 128 -2.21 -5.01 21.87
N THR A 129 -1.05 -5.54 22.25
CA THR A 129 0.25 -4.98 21.86
C THR A 129 0.48 -5.10 20.36
N LEU A 130 0.13 -6.24 19.76
CA LEU A 130 0.20 -6.47 18.32
C LEU A 130 -0.68 -5.47 17.55
N ALA A 131 -1.94 -5.31 17.95
CA ALA A 131 -2.85 -4.36 17.33
C ALA A 131 -2.33 -2.91 17.43
N LYS A 132 -1.77 -2.53 18.57
CA LYS A 132 -1.13 -1.21 18.74
C LYS A 132 0.11 -1.07 17.86
N ALA A 133 0.91 -2.11 17.71
CA ALA A 133 2.08 -2.14 16.85
C ALA A 133 1.69 -1.93 15.38
N GLN A 134 0.67 -2.65 14.88
CA GLN A 134 0.13 -2.47 13.53
C GLN A 134 -0.35 -1.04 13.30
N GLN A 135 -1.13 -0.49 14.23
CA GLN A 135 -1.61 0.89 14.14
C GLN A 135 -0.46 1.91 14.11
N THR A 136 0.57 1.68 14.91
CA THR A 136 1.75 2.56 14.96
C THR A 136 2.53 2.50 13.66
N MET A 137 2.77 1.30 13.10
CA MET A 137 3.42 1.11 11.80
C MET A 137 2.65 1.83 10.69
N LYS A 138 1.31 1.64 10.65
CA LYS A 138 0.44 2.30 9.66
C LYS A 138 0.59 3.82 9.72
N LYS A 139 0.44 4.41 10.90
CA LYS A 139 0.58 5.86 11.09
C LYS A 139 1.97 6.38 10.73
N THR A 140 3.01 5.61 11.04
CA THR A 140 4.40 5.99 10.68
C THR A 140 4.56 6.00 9.16
N ALA A 141 4.06 4.98 8.46
CA ALA A 141 4.12 4.90 7.01
C ALA A 141 3.26 5.98 6.33
N GLU A 142 2.06 6.27 6.85
CA GLU A 142 1.18 7.34 6.36
C GLU A 142 1.81 8.74 6.52
N ALA A 143 2.66 8.92 7.52
CA ALA A 143 3.37 10.18 7.75
C ALA A 143 4.69 10.30 6.96
N ASP A 144 5.16 9.23 6.34
CA ASP A 144 6.42 9.22 5.59
C ASP A 144 6.20 9.69 4.15
N SER A 145 6.28 11.02 3.96
CA SER A 145 6.12 11.65 2.65
C SER A 145 7.15 11.21 1.62
N LEU A 146 8.35 10.79 2.05
CA LEU A 146 9.39 10.31 1.14
C LEU A 146 9.01 8.96 0.54
N LEU A 147 8.59 8.00 1.38
CA LEU A 147 8.17 6.68 0.93
C LEU A 147 6.91 6.77 0.05
N LEU A 148 5.93 7.59 0.45
CA LEU A 148 4.73 7.82 -0.35
C LEU A 148 5.05 8.46 -1.69
N GLY A 149 5.97 9.44 -1.73
CA GLY A 149 6.45 10.05 -2.98
C GLY A 149 7.11 9.03 -3.90
N GLN A 150 7.97 8.15 -3.38
CA GLN A 150 8.59 7.08 -4.16
C GLN A 150 7.56 6.09 -4.73
N ALA A 151 6.53 5.73 -3.96
CA ALA A 151 5.43 4.89 -4.43
C ALA A 151 4.64 5.57 -5.56
N GLN A 152 4.36 6.88 -5.43
CA GLN A 152 3.71 7.68 -6.45
C GLN A 152 4.51 7.73 -7.74
N ASP A 153 5.81 8.02 -7.67
CA ASP A 153 6.71 8.09 -8.82
C ASP A 153 6.81 6.74 -9.52
N ARG A 154 6.90 5.66 -8.75
CA ARG A 154 6.91 4.30 -9.31
C ARG A 154 5.65 4.00 -10.10
N ALA A 155 4.47 4.35 -9.57
CA ALA A 155 3.20 4.17 -10.26
C ALA A 155 3.14 4.99 -11.55
N LYS A 156 3.52 6.28 -11.50
CA LYS A 156 3.58 7.16 -12.68
C LYS A 156 4.51 6.57 -13.75
N ASN A 157 5.72 6.16 -13.40
CA ASN A 157 6.69 5.61 -14.35
C ASN A 157 6.20 4.34 -15.04
N LEU A 158 5.56 3.43 -14.31
CA LEU A 158 5.02 2.19 -14.89
C LEU A 158 3.83 2.46 -15.81
N LEU A 159 2.92 3.35 -15.41
CA LEU A 159 1.79 3.75 -16.24
C LEU A 159 2.24 4.46 -17.53
N GLU A 160 3.20 5.37 -17.42
CA GLU A 160 3.74 6.07 -18.58
C GLU A 160 4.40 5.09 -19.57
N SER A 161 5.18 4.13 -19.05
CA SER A 161 5.81 3.09 -19.86
C SER A 161 4.76 2.21 -20.55
N TYR A 162 3.68 1.86 -19.85
CA TYR A 162 2.56 1.12 -20.42
C TYR A 162 1.88 1.89 -21.57
N ILE A 163 1.54 3.16 -21.35
CA ILE A 163 0.89 4.01 -22.36
C ILE A 163 1.76 4.18 -23.60
N LYS A 164 3.05 4.42 -23.43
CA LYS A 164 4.03 4.51 -24.54
C LYS A 164 4.11 3.20 -25.30
N GLY A 165 4.19 2.08 -24.61
CA GLY A 165 4.22 0.75 -25.25
C GLY A 165 2.95 0.43 -26.03
N VAL A 166 1.78 0.83 -25.55
CA VAL A 166 0.53 0.72 -26.32
C VAL A 166 0.58 1.58 -27.58
N GLY A 167 1.06 2.83 -27.48
CA GLY A 167 1.24 3.71 -28.65
C GLY A 167 2.15 3.08 -29.68
N GLU A 168 3.32 2.59 -29.29
CA GLU A 168 4.28 1.93 -30.19
C GLU A 168 3.66 0.72 -30.89
N ALA A 169 2.89 -0.10 -30.17
CA ALA A 169 2.21 -1.26 -30.74
C ALA A 169 1.16 -0.88 -31.81
N LEU A 170 0.59 0.34 -31.71
CA LEU A 170 -0.38 0.89 -32.63
C LEU A 170 0.26 1.70 -33.78
N GLY A 171 1.57 1.92 -33.73
CA GLY A 171 2.29 2.78 -34.70
C GLY A 171 2.04 4.28 -34.41
N GLU A 172 1.64 4.62 -33.18
CA GLU A 172 1.31 5.96 -32.71
C GLU A 172 2.32 6.42 -31.65
N THR A 173 2.42 7.71 -31.44
CA THR A 173 3.24 8.27 -30.35
C THR A 173 2.32 8.84 -29.30
N TYR A 174 2.30 8.22 -28.11
CA TYR A 174 1.52 8.70 -26.97
C TYR A 174 2.41 9.36 -25.93
N THR A 175 1.87 10.45 -25.35
CA THR A 175 2.44 11.14 -24.19
C THR A 175 1.42 11.18 -23.07
N VAL A 176 1.89 11.28 -21.81
CA VAL A 176 1.00 11.28 -20.65
C VAL A 176 0.94 12.68 -20.05
N ALA A 177 -0.28 13.13 -19.79
CA ALA A 177 -0.58 14.28 -18.94
C ALA A 177 -1.16 13.78 -17.61
N TRP A 178 -0.63 14.29 -16.50
CA TRP A 178 -1.05 13.87 -15.17
C TRP A 178 -2.01 14.89 -14.56
N GLU A 179 -3.13 14.40 -14.01
CA GLU A 179 -4.03 15.15 -13.15
C GLU A 179 -4.05 14.45 -11.78
N GLU A 180 -3.75 15.20 -10.73
CA GLU A 180 -3.85 14.68 -9.37
C GLU A 180 -5.29 14.86 -8.86
N VAL A 181 -5.87 13.81 -8.28
CA VAL A 181 -7.20 13.84 -7.63
C VAL A 181 -6.98 13.75 -6.12
N GLU A 182 -7.78 14.50 -5.37
CA GLU A 182 -7.78 14.51 -3.91
C GLU A 182 -8.43 13.26 -3.32
#